data_0e8d08f5a0c6139772176ec82f468938
#
_entry.id   0e8d08f5a0c6139772176ec82f468938
#
_cell.length_a   1.000
_cell.length_b   1.000
_cell.length_c   1.000
_cell.angle_alpha   90.00
_cell.angle_beta   90.00
_cell.angle_gamma   90.00
#
_symmetry.space_group_name_H-M   'P 1'
#
loop_
_entity.id
_entity.type
_entity.pdbx_description
1 polymer ?
#
loop_
_entity_poly.entity_id
_entity_poly.type
_entity_poly.pdbx_seq_one_letter_code
_entity_poly.pdbx_strand_id
1 'polypeptide(L)'
;MTRKKIIVLAFCLVFVIPLTGCRKTSEKSEVAKSNAAVKWFDCLNGDEMVWDGIKEYNLDDFSGVTFRWHSEQLEAVTDKGIVPLYNGMPIWSVYFYDLTGDGNPELCSTLSIGSGIIDNRIMIYDYAGGASYELSDRGNFDYVLNMQEDSLVVEKRVYMQNELVESGELVFLDDTLQIKTE
;
A
#
# COMPACT_ATOMS: atom_id res chain seq x y z
N MET A 1 86.47 -43.36 -11.69
CA MET A 1 85.54 -43.56 -12.84
C MET A 1 84.11 -43.22 -12.35
N THR A 2 83.66 -42.01 -12.66
CA THR A 2 82.46 -41.44 -12.16
C THR A 2 81.41 -41.40 -13.27
N ARG A 3 80.33 -42.19 -13.17
CA ARG A 3 79.27 -42.23 -14.16
C ARG A 3 78.26 -41.07 -13.86
N LYS A 4 78.20 -40.13 -14.76
CA LYS A 4 77.16 -39.06 -14.73
C LYS A 4 75.81 -39.64 -15.17
N LYS A 5 74.83 -39.54 -14.32
CA LYS A 5 73.43 -39.83 -14.67
C LYS A 5 72.80 -38.57 -15.27
N ILE A 6 72.30 -38.68 -16.50
CA ILE A 6 71.56 -37.62 -17.20
C ILE A 6 70.06 -37.82 -16.78
N ILE A 7 69.53 -36.83 -16.13
CA ILE A 7 68.12 -36.78 -15.84
C ILE A 7 67.41 -35.97 -16.93
N VAL A 8 66.60 -36.64 -17.73
CA VAL A 8 65.71 -36.02 -18.70
C VAL A 8 64.45 -35.56 -18.03
N LEU A 9 64.28 -34.26 -17.92
CA LEU A 9 63.05 -33.65 -17.39
C LEU A 9 62.02 -33.54 -18.51
N ALA A 10 61.01 -34.37 -18.51
CA ALA A 10 59.89 -34.25 -19.45
C ALA A 10 58.94 -33.13 -18.90
N PHE A 11 58.85 -32.05 -19.67
CA PHE A 11 57.94 -30.95 -19.43
C PHE A 11 56.57 -31.30 -20.01
N CYS A 12 55.62 -31.73 -19.13
CA CYS A 12 54.22 -31.86 -19.52
C CYS A 12 53.58 -30.48 -19.55
N LEU A 13 53.33 -29.96 -20.74
CA LEU A 13 52.53 -28.76 -20.95
C LEU A 13 51.06 -29.14 -20.75
N VAL A 14 50.49 -28.77 -19.63
CA VAL A 14 49.04 -28.89 -19.38
C VAL A 14 48.39 -27.66 -20.00
N PHE A 15 47.68 -27.84 -21.11
CA PHE A 15 46.81 -26.83 -21.68
C PHE A 15 45.53 -26.74 -20.82
N VAL A 16 45.43 -25.70 -19.98
CA VAL A 16 44.20 -25.34 -19.31
C VAL A 16 43.34 -24.52 -20.27
N ILE A 17 42.32 -25.13 -20.84
CA ILE A 17 41.32 -24.41 -21.64
C ILE A 17 40.36 -23.74 -20.65
N PRO A 18 40.23 -22.39 -20.63
CA PRO A 18 39.18 -21.73 -19.84
C PRO A 18 37.84 -21.98 -20.54
N LEU A 19 37.02 -22.84 -19.97
CA LEU A 19 35.59 -22.92 -20.28
C LEU A 19 34.93 -21.63 -19.76
N THR A 20 34.86 -20.61 -20.63
CA THR A 20 33.97 -19.49 -20.43
C THR A 20 32.52 -19.97 -20.56
N GLY A 21 31.98 -20.50 -19.47
CA GLY A 21 30.55 -20.72 -19.33
C GLY A 21 29.85 -19.36 -19.30
N CYS A 22 29.20 -19.01 -20.43
CA CYS A 22 28.21 -17.95 -20.44
C CYS A 22 27.07 -18.33 -19.44
N ARG A 23 27.20 -17.89 -18.20
CA ARG A 23 26.13 -17.89 -17.25
C ARG A 23 25.15 -16.81 -17.72
N LYS A 24 24.13 -17.20 -18.50
CA LYS A 24 22.97 -16.35 -18.70
C LYS A 24 22.36 -16.10 -17.30
N THR A 25 22.74 -15.00 -16.71
CA THR A 25 21.99 -14.40 -15.61
C THR A 25 20.67 -14.00 -16.22
N SER A 26 19.64 -14.80 -15.99
CA SER A 26 18.26 -14.37 -16.18
C SER A 26 18.06 -13.26 -15.14
N GLU A 27 18.28 -12.02 -15.55
CA GLU A 27 17.71 -10.89 -14.84
C GLU A 27 16.21 -11.08 -14.94
N LYS A 28 15.63 -11.62 -13.87
CA LYS A 28 14.22 -11.51 -13.60
C LYS A 28 14.01 -10.01 -13.45
N SER A 29 13.52 -9.36 -14.49
CA SER A 29 12.99 -8.01 -14.41
C SER A 29 11.88 -8.10 -13.34
N GLU A 30 12.19 -7.75 -12.11
CA GLU A 30 11.18 -7.33 -11.16
C GLU A 30 10.57 -6.09 -11.80
N VAL A 31 9.38 -6.26 -12.37
CA VAL A 31 8.52 -5.15 -12.69
C VAL A 31 8.22 -4.56 -11.31
N ALA A 32 8.88 -3.44 -11.00
CA ALA A 32 8.53 -2.67 -9.83
C ALA A 32 7.03 -2.37 -9.97
N LYS A 33 6.22 -2.94 -9.08
CA LYS A 33 4.81 -2.58 -8.99
C LYS A 33 4.78 -1.06 -8.80
N SER A 34 3.96 -0.38 -9.58
CA SER A 34 3.74 1.06 -9.43
C SER A 34 3.15 1.28 -8.04
N ASN A 35 3.87 2.00 -7.20
CA ASN A 35 3.39 2.41 -5.88
C ASN A 35 2.43 3.60 -5.98
N ALA A 36 1.70 3.71 -7.10
CA ALA A 36 0.75 4.78 -7.34
C ALA A 36 -0.57 4.51 -6.60
N ALA A 37 -1.09 5.52 -5.93
CA ALA A 37 -2.40 5.46 -5.32
C ALA A 37 -3.50 5.29 -6.39
N VAL A 38 -4.45 4.42 -6.13
CA VAL A 38 -5.61 4.18 -7.01
C VAL A 38 -6.88 4.66 -6.32
N LYS A 39 -7.56 5.64 -6.93
CA LYS A 39 -8.84 6.13 -6.42
C LYS A 39 -9.97 5.16 -6.79
N TRP A 40 -10.68 4.67 -5.79
CA TRP A 40 -11.96 4.01 -6.01
C TRP A 40 -13.08 5.03 -6.11
N PHE A 41 -13.25 5.85 -5.08
CA PHE A 41 -14.15 7.00 -5.09
C PHE A 41 -13.73 8.03 -4.03
N ASP A 42 -14.20 9.28 -4.20
CA ASP A 42 -13.97 10.37 -3.27
C ASP A 42 -15.12 11.38 -3.31
N CYS A 43 -16.07 11.23 -2.39
CA CYS A 43 -17.23 12.10 -2.30
C CYS A 43 -16.93 13.48 -1.67
N LEU A 44 -15.75 13.66 -1.07
CA LEU A 44 -15.31 14.97 -0.59
C LEU A 44 -14.73 15.83 -1.71
N ASN A 45 -14.21 15.19 -2.79
CA ASN A 45 -13.55 15.86 -3.90
C ASN A 45 -14.26 15.64 -5.26
N GLY A 46 -15.60 15.52 -5.24
CA GLY A 46 -16.43 15.64 -6.43
C GLY A 46 -17.17 14.40 -6.89
N ASP A 47 -16.93 13.22 -6.33
CA ASP A 47 -17.77 12.07 -6.63
C ASP A 47 -19.12 12.19 -5.88
N GLU A 48 -20.20 11.71 -6.50
CA GLU A 48 -21.52 11.76 -5.91
C GLU A 48 -21.66 10.71 -4.78
N MET A 49 -22.20 11.15 -3.63
CA MET A 49 -22.60 10.25 -2.54
C MET A 49 -23.95 9.60 -2.87
N VAL A 50 -23.94 8.29 -3.02
CA VAL A 50 -25.16 7.49 -3.26
C VAL A 50 -25.52 6.73 -1.99
N TRP A 51 -26.41 7.31 -1.17
CA TRP A 51 -26.72 6.82 0.20
C TRP A 51 -27.25 5.39 0.22
N ASP A 52 -28.10 5.03 -0.73
CA ASP A 52 -28.71 3.68 -0.84
C ASP A 52 -28.01 2.82 -1.91
N GLY A 53 -26.87 3.28 -2.40
CA GLY A 53 -26.12 2.63 -3.46
C GLY A 53 -25.08 1.64 -2.97
N ILE A 54 -24.63 0.81 -3.91
CA ILE A 54 -23.53 -0.12 -3.74
C ILE A 54 -22.49 0.21 -4.80
N LYS A 55 -21.24 0.31 -4.40
CA LYS A 55 -20.09 0.37 -5.30
C LYS A 55 -19.24 -0.87 -5.11
N GLU A 56 -18.72 -1.45 -6.20
CA GLU A 56 -17.85 -2.62 -6.16
C GLU A 56 -16.53 -2.32 -6.87
N TYR A 57 -15.45 -2.93 -6.39
CA TYR A 57 -14.13 -2.80 -6.97
C TYR A 57 -13.36 -4.12 -6.86
N ASN A 58 -12.62 -4.46 -7.92
CA ASN A 58 -11.73 -5.62 -7.93
C ASN A 58 -10.31 -5.14 -8.19
N LEU A 59 -9.36 -5.67 -7.42
CA LEU A 59 -7.93 -5.47 -7.62
C LEU A 59 -7.29 -6.77 -8.10
N ASP A 60 -6.36 -6.67 -9.04
CA ASP A 60 -5.59 -7.83 -9.53
C ASP A 60 -4.74 -8.47 -8.41
N ASP A 61 -4.33 -7.65 -7.43
CA ASP A 61 -3.56 -8.08 -6.27
C ASP A 61 -4.34 -9.03 -5.36
N PHE A 62 -5.68 -8.96 -5.35
CA PHE A 62 -6.56 -9.79 -4.52
C PHE A 62 -7.50 -10.63 -5.37
N SER A 63 -6.94 -11.62 -6.07
CA SER A 63 -7.72 -12.50 -6.94
C SER A 63 -8.85 -13.22 -6.19
N GLY A 64 -10.09 -13.12 -6.72
CA GLY A 64 -11.27 -13.72 -6.10
C GLY A 64 -11.88 -12.93 -4.95
N VAL A 65 -11.44 -11.68 -4.75
CA VAL A 65 -12.02 -10.73 -3.80
C VAL A 65 -12.68 -9.60 -4.56
N THR A 66 -13.91 -9.27 -4.19
CA THR A 66 -14.60 -8.05 -4.61
C THR A 66 -14.78 -7.17 -3.38
N PHE A 67 -14.17 -6.00 -3.37
CA PHE A 67 -14.44 -5.00 -2.35
C PHE A 67 -15.78 -4.34 -2.65
N ARG A 68 -16.63 -4.23 -1.62
CA ARG A 68 -17.96 -3.68 -1.74
C ARG A 68 -18.14 -2.57 -0.71
N TRP A 69 -18.60 -1.43 -1.20
CA TRP A 69 -18.93 -0.27 -0.39
C TRP A 69 -20.45 -0.06 -0.34
N HIS A 70 -20.95 0.17 0.85
CA HIS A 70 -22.20 0.84 1.16
C HIS A 70 -21.86 2.14 1.86
N SER A 71 -22.74 3.11 1.92
CA SER A 71 -22.44 4.42 2.54
C SER A 71 -21.81 4.33 3.94
N GLU A 72 -22.20 3.34 4.72
CA GLU A 72 -21.77 3.17 6.11
C GLU A 72 -20.86 1.96 6.35
N GLN A 73 -20.58 1.13 5.33
CA GLN A 73 -19.85 -0.12 5.51
C GLN A 73 -18.96 -0.44 4.31
N LEU A 74 -17.78 -0.95 4.59
CA LEU A 74 -16.90 -1.58 3.62
C LEU A 74 -16.76 -3.07 3.92
N GLU A 75 -16.82 -3.90 2.88
CA GLU A 75 -16.83 -5.35 2.93
C GLU A 75 -15.87 -5.96 1.90
N ALA A 76 -15.39 -7.18 2.18
CA ALA A 76 -14.78 -8.06 1.19
C ALA A 76 -15.73 -9.23 0.89
N VAL A 77 -16.04 -9.43 -0.39
CA VAL A 77 -16.89 -10.51 -0.89
C VAL A 77 -16.02 -11.54 -1.58
N THR A 78 -16.10 -12.79 -1.14
CA THR A 78 -15.32 -13.91 -1.66
C THR A 78 -16.25 -15.10 -1.92
N ASP A 79 -15.71 -16.18 -2.48
CA ASP A 79 -16.40 -17.47 -2.62
C ASP A 79 -16.82 -18.11 -1.27
N LYS A 80 -16.16 -17.69 -0.17
CA LYS A 80 -16.46 -18.16 1.20
C LYS A 80 -17.51 -17.31 1.92
N GLY A 81 -17.90 -16.18 1.34
CA GLY A 81 -18.90 -15.27 1.91
C GLY A 81 -18.43 -13.82 1.98
N ILE A 82 -19.18 -13.05 2.76
CA ILE A 82 -18.97 -11.60 2.96
C ILE A 82 -18.29 -11.38 4.31
N VAL A 83 -17.22 -10.61 4.31
CA VAL A 83 -16.47 -10.22 5.51
C VAL A 83 -16.54 -8.71 5.66
N PRO A 84 -17.17 -8.17 6.73
CA PRO A 84 -17.10 -6.75 7.03
C PRO A 84 -15.65 -6.35 7.36
N LEU A 85 -15.18 -5.24 6.79
CA LEU A 85 -13.84 -4.72 7.06
C LEU A 85 -13.91 -3.61 8.11
N TYR A 86 -14.69 -2.57 7.86
CA TYR A 86 -14.95 -1.48 8.80
C TYR A 86 -16.23 -0.72 8.46
N ASN A 87 -16.66 0.12 9.41
CA ASN A 87 -17.84 0.98 9.28
C ASN A 87 -17.47 2.45 9.41
N GLY A 88 -18.30 3.33 8.83
CA GLY A 88 -18.26 4.79 8.95
C GLY A 88 -19.67 5.36 8.92
N MET A 89 -19.79 6.67 9.21
CA MET A 89 -21.08 7.36 9.22
C MET A 89 -20.98 8.74 8.53
N PRO A 90 -20.73 8.82 7.22
CA PRO A 90 -20.44 7.74 6.26
C PRO A 90 -18.94 7.47 6.02
N ILE A 91 -18.63 6.55 5.09
CA ILE A 91 -17.32 6.42 4.46
C ILE A 91 -17.33 7.36 3.24
N TRP A 92 -16.49 8.40 3.25
CA TRP A 92 -16.47 9.47 2.27
C TRP A 92 -15.61 9.18 1.04
N SER A 93 -14.47 8.50 1.26
CA SER A 93 -13.52 8.16 0.20
C SER A 93 -12.85 6.83 0.45
N VAL A 94 -12.44 6.14 -0.61
CA VAL A 94 -11.58 4.96 -0.55
C VAL A 94 -10.55 5.03 -1.67
N TYR A 95 -9.30 4.83 -1.29
CA TYR A 95 -8.16 4.67 -2.18
C TYR A 95 -7.48 3.34 -1.87
N PHE A 96 -6.75 2.82 -2.86
CA PHE A 96 -5.84 1.69 -2.69
C PHE A 96 -4.42 2.19 -2.83
N TYR A 97 -3.58 1.91 -1.86
CA TYR A 97 -2.19 2.37 -1.84
C TYR A 97 -1.34 1.44 -0.99
N ASP A 98 -0.18 0.99 -1.50
CA ASP A 98 0.78 0.19 -0.74
C ASP A 98 1.53 1.11 0.24
N LEU A 99 0.88 1.41 1.37
CA LEU A 99 1.36 2.32 2.40
C LEU A 99 2.40 1.65 3.31
N THR A 100 2.25 0.35 3.56
CA THR A 100 3.17 -0.42 4.40
C THR A 100 4.44 -0.84 3.66
N GLY A 101 4.43 -0.81 2.32
CA GLY A 101 5.56 -1.18 1.48
C GLY A 101 5.77 -2.69 1.34
N ASP A 102 4.75 -3.49 1.63
CA ASP A 102 4.79 -4.95 1.55
C ASP A 102 4.47 -5.49 0.15
N GLY A 103 4.06 -4.61 -0.76
CA GLY A 103 3.70 -4.91 -2.15
C GLY A 103 2.22 -5.26 -2.34
N ASN A 104 1.39 -5.16 -1.29
CA ASN A 104 -0.05 -5.27 -1.38
C ASN A 104 -0.70 -3.94 -1.00
N PRO A 105 -1.68 -3.45 -1.76
CA PRO A 105 -2.30 -2.18 -1.43
C PRO A 105 -3.27 -2.30 -0.25
N GLU A 106 -3.20 -1.35 0.68
CA GLU A 106 -4.19 -1.14 1.73
C GLU A 106 -5.39 -0.35 1.20
N LEU A 107 -6.55 -0.52 1.89
CA LEU A 107 -7.72 0.33 1.71
C LEU A 107 -7.58 1.56 2.63
N CYS A 108 -7.38 2.72 2.01
CA CYS A 108 -7.14 4.00 2.69
C CYS A 108 -8.39 4.87 2.58
N SER A 109 -9.01 5.23 3.68
CA SER A 109 -10.32 5.88 3.68
C SER A 109 -10.39 7.09 4.58
N THR A 110 -11.18 8.09 4.15
CA THR A 110 -11.76 9.09 5.04
C THR A 110 -13.15 8.64 5.43
N LEU A 111 -13.44 8.62 6.72
CA LEU A 111 -14.76 8.28 7.23
C LEU A 111 -15.11 9.13 8.44
N SER A 112 -16.43 9.34 8.68
CA SER A 112 -16.93 9.96 9.90
C SER A 112 -17.28 8.88 10.91
N ILE A 113 -16.96 9.11 12.18
CA ILE A 113 -17.36 8.24 13.30
C ILE A 113 -17.80 9.11 14.48
N GLY A 114 -18.82 8.65 15.20
CA GLY A 114 -19.17 9.18 16.50
C GLY A 114 -20.66 9.20 16.79
N SER A 115 -20.99 9.31 18.08
CA SER A 115 -22.32 9.63 18.56
C SER A 115 -22.21 10.86 19.47
N GLY A 116 -22.77 11.99 19.04
CA GLY A 116 -22.63 13.28 19.72
C GLY A 116 -21.50 14.14 19.16
N ILE A 117 -20.26 13.69 19.24
CA ILE A 117 -19.14 14.28 18.50
C ILE A 117 -18.87 13.37 17.31
N ILE A 118 -19.09 13.89 16.10
CA ILE A 118 -18.83 13.19 14.83
C ILE A 118 -17.67 13.91 14.18
N ASP A 119 -16.55 13.23 14.03
CA ASP A 119 -15.33 13.74 13.42
C ASP A 119 -14.89 12.87 12.24
N ASN A 120 -14.15 13.47 11.33
CA ASN A 120 -13.55 12.76 10.20
C ASN A 120 -12.20 12.17 10.62
N ARG A 121 -11.97 10.93 10.21
CA ARG A 121 -10.76 10.14 10.50
C ARG A 121 -10.23 9.47 9.27
N ILE A 122 -8.95 9.14 9.32
CA ILE A 122 -8.35 8.24 8.33
C ILE A 122 -8.35 6.83 8.91
N MET A 123 -8.93 5.89 8.16
CA MET A 123 -8.90 4.46 8.43
C MET A 123 -8.10 3.77 7.33
N ILE A 124 -7.10 3.01 7.73
CA ILE A 124 -6.33 2.14 6.84
C ILE A 124 -6.63 0.69 7.20
N TYR A 125 -6.95 -0.11 6.19
CA TYR A 125 -7.18 -1.53 6.37
C TYR A 125 -6.24 -2.34 5.47
N ASP A 126 -5.29 -3.02 6.08
CA ASP A 126 -4.43 -3.99 5.44
C ASP A 126 -5.19 -5.33 5.31
N TYR A 127 -5.69 -5.58 4.10
CA TYR A 127 -6.45 -6.80 3.82
C TYR A 127 -5.55 -8.04 3.80
N ALA A 128 -4.31 -7.92 3.37
CA ALA A 128 -3.34 -9.02 3.31
C ALA A 128 -2.88 -9.44 4.71
N GLY A 129 -2.55 -8.49 5.57
CA GLY A 129 -2.12 -8.71 6.96
C GLY A 129 -3.26 -8.87 7.96
N GLY A 130 -4.48 -8.46 7.60
CA GLY A 130 -5.65 -8.48 8.49
C GLY A 130 -5.54 -7.47 9.64
N ALA A 131 -4.87 -6.35 9.41
CA ALA A 131 -4.66 -5.28 10.39
C ALA A 131 -5.39 -4.00 10.01
N SER A 132 -5.65 -3.14 11.00
CA SER A 132 -6.22 -1.81 10.76
C SER A 132 -5.50 -0.76 11.58
N TYR A 133 -5.38 0.44 10.99
CA TYR A 133 -4.73 1.59 11.60
C TYR A 133 -5.62 2.82 11.48
N GLU A 134 -5.59 3.69 12.48
CA GLU A 134 -6.43 4.89 12.53
C GLU A 134 -5.57 6.12 12.81
N LEU A 135 -5.83 7.21 12.07
CA LEU A 135 -5.34 8.54 12.39
C LEU A 135 -6.53 9.40 12.80
N SER A 136 -6.60 9.76 14.08
CA SER A 136 -7.71 10.53 14.67
C SER A 136 -7.25 11.35 15.86
N ASP A 137 -8.00 12.42 16.14
CA ASP A 137 -7.87 13.21 17.37
C ASP A 137 -9.26 13.79 17.71
N ARG A 138 -10.06 12.92 18.32
CA ARG A 138 -11.49 13.09 18.50
C ARG A 138 -11.88 14.44 19.10
N GLY A 139 -12.66 15.20 18.33
CA GLY A 139 -13.23 16.48 18.77
C GLY A 139 -12.25 17.64 18.72
N ASN A 140 -10.97 17.42 18.37
CA ASN A 140 -10.00 18.48 18.18
C ASN A 140 -9.77 18.75 16.68
N PHE A 141 -9.62 17.70 15.88
CA PHE A 141 -9.33 17.80 14.46
C PHE A 141 -10.16 16.85 13.62
N ASP A 142 -10.44 17.29 12.40
CA ASP A 142 -10.91 16.46 11.28
C ASP A 142 -9.73 16.13 10.36
N TYR A 143 -9.65 14.89 9.89
CA TYR A 143 -8.65 14.44 8.94
C TYR A 143 -9.31 14.06 7.63
N VAL A 144 -8.78 14.55 6.53
CA VAL A 144 -9.27 14.30 5.17
C VAL A 144 -8.14 13.78 4.30
N LEU A 145 -8.40 12.68 3.62
CA LEU A 145 -7.45 12.07 2.70
C LEU A 145 -7.72 12.54 1.27
N ASN A 146 -6.68 12.97 0.59
CA ASN A 146 -6.72 13.39 -0.80
C ASN A 146 -5.65 12.65 -1.59
N MET A 147 -5.86 12.46 -2.88
CA MET A 147 -4.84 11.94 -3.78
C MET A 147 -4.18 13.12 -4.52
N GLN A 148 -2.84 13.20 -4.44
CA GLN A 148 -2.04 14.15 -5.20
C GLN A 148 -1.00 13.38 -6.01
N GLU A 149 -1.07 13.50 -7.34
CA GLU A 149 -0.27 12.69 -8.26
C GLU A 149 -0.46 11.19 -7.94
N ASP A 150 0.58 10.52 -7.47
CA ASP A 150 0.59 9.10 -7.16
C ASP A 150 0.61 8.81 -5.64
N SER A 151 0.50 9.84 -4.79
CA SER A 151 0.59 9.76 -3.33
C SER A 151 -0.73 10.10 -2.64
N LEU A 152 -0.85 9.71 -1.39
CA LEU A 152 -1.94 10.14 -0.50
C LEU A 152 -1.47 11.25 0.42
N VAL A 153 -2.22 12.35 0.43
CA VAL A 153 -1.98 13.53 1.27
C VAL A 153 -3.11 13.65 2.29
N VAL A 154 -2.75 13.88 3.54
CA VAL A 154 -3.70 14.15 4.63
C VAL A 154 -3.77 15.65 4.87
N GLU A 155 -4.98 16.17 4.97
CA GLU A 155 -5.27 17.48 5.52
C GLU A 155 -5.83 17.32 6.95
N LYS A 156 -5.19 17.96 7.91
CA LYS A 156 -5.65 18.08 9.29
C LYS A 156 -6.29 19.44 9.48
N ARG A 157 -7.55 19.46 9.89
CA ARG A 157 -8.37 20.67 10.01
C ARG A 157 -8.92 20.80 11.42
N VAL A 158 -9.11 22.03 11.90
CA VAL A 158 -9.77 22.26 13.20
C VAL A 158 -11.20 21.75 13.15
N TYR A 159 -11.58 20.93 14.13
CA TYR A 159 -12.90 20.32 14.21
C TYR A 159 -14.01 21.37 14.10
N MET A 160 -15.01 21.11 13.26
CA MET A 160 -16.15 21.99 12.92
C MET A 160 -15.80 23.38 12.35
N GLN A 161 -14.55 23.79 12.29
CA GLN A 161 -14.15 25.10 11.78
C GLN A 161 -13.60 25.03 10.35
N ASN A 162 -13.24 23.84 9.89
CA ASN A 162 -12.65 23.59 8.58
C ASN A 162 -11.36 24.38 8.28
N GLU A 163 -10.73 24.95 9.33
CA GLU A 163 -9.45 25.64 9.21
C GLU A 163 -8.30 24.63 9.06
N LEU A 164 -7.54 24.75 7.98
CA LEU A 164 -6.38 23.89 7.72
C LEU A 164 -5.27 24.20 8.72
N VAL A 165 -4.83 23.20 9.46
CA VAL A 165 -3.74 23.27 10.44
C VAL A 165 -2.44 22.71 9.87
N GLU A 166 -2.55 21.59 9.18
CA GLU A 166 -1.40 20.84 8.66
C GLU A 166 -1.82 20.07 7.40
N SER A 167 -0.91 19.94 6.44
CA SER A 167 -1.08 19.07 5.29
C SER A 167 0.26 18.43 4.93
N GLY A 168 0.25 17.15 4.59
CA GLY A 168 1.44 16.42 4.21
C GLY A 168 1.14 15.01 3.74
N GLU A 169 2.17 14.32 3.27
CA GLU A 169 2.06 12.94 2.80
C GLU A 169 1.67 12.00 3.95
N LEU A 170 0.71 11.10 3.70
CA LEU A 170 0.41 10.01 4.62
C LEU A 170 1.53 8.98 4.54
N VAL A 171 2.16 8.70 5.66
CA VAL A 171 3.23 7.70 5.77
C VAL A 171 2.97 6.73 6.93
N PHE A 172 3.48 5.51 6.78
CA PHE A 172 3.44 4.49 7.84
C PHE A 172 4.86 4.28 8.36
N LEU A 173 5.11 4.69 9.59
CA LEU A 173 6.43 4.62 10.23
C LEU A 173 6.28 4.10 11.66
N ASP A 174 7.14 3.18 12.07
CA ASP A 174 7.15 2.61 13.42
C ASP A 174 5.76 2.10 13.86
N ASP A 175 5.07 1.38 12.95
CA ASP A 175 3.72 0.84 13.13
C ASP A 175 2.64 1.91 13.40
N THR A 176 2.87 3.15 13.00
CA THR A 176 1.94 4.27 13.18
C THR A 176 1.73 5.10 11.91
N LEU A 177 0.51 5.64 11.77
CA LEU A 177 0.20 6.61 10.73
C LEU A 177 0.68 7.99 11.13
N GLN A 178 1.38 8.67 10.23
CA GLN A 178 1.92 10.01 10.45
C GLN A 178 1.70 10.91 9.22
N ILE A 179 1.66 12.22 9.47
CA ILE A 179 1.67 13.24 8.43
C ILE A 179 3.11 13.70 8.27
N LYS A 180 3.69 13.44 7.10
CA LYS A 180 5.02 13.93 6.76
C LYS A 180 4.89 15.24 6.00
N THR A 181 5.23 16.33 6.66
CA THR A 181 5.35 17.66 6.04
C THR A 181 6.70 17.83 5.37
N GLU A 182 6.75 18.58 4.27
CA GLU A 182 8.01 18.95 3.61
C GLU A 182 8.86 19.93 4.46
#